data_b00a1eee13749054d18e4f100e014c2f
#
_entry.id   b00a1eee13749054d18e4f100e014c2f
#
_cell.length_a   1.000
_cell.length_b   1.000
_cell.length_c   1.000
_cell.angle_alpha   90.00
_cell.angle_beta   90.00
_cell.angle_gamma   90.00
#
_symmetry.space_group_name_H-M   'P 1'
#
loop_
_entity.id
_entity.type
_entity.pdbx_description
1 polymer ?
#
loop_
_entity_poly.entity_id
_entity_poly.type
_entity_poly.pdbx_seq_one_letter_code
_entity_poly.pdbx_strand_id
1 'polypeptide(L)'
;MRISAWLGIYGNCGNMLIVIHASRIMGFKHIINMYKKAKRIYMYAEKRVIMSYGFKVMVDGDYACFTRPEMKVERVSYDVPTPGALEGLLKSVYWKPAIRYVIDKIIVFNKVDFINIRRNEVKDKISYQAVRSQMSGKGGNPCIYTSESRSQRAALILKDVKYGVEFHFELTGIRSEEETDAENKHFSIIKRRLEKGQYFRTPCLGCSEFPVKSITLVDEFDMNLVSSTIQESGDVDLGFMSYQVRFEDGGQPVNNDWDNPKFSDKASTIYYRPHMVNGVIDVAKYREELKC
;
A
#
# COMPACT_ATOMS: atom_id res chain seq x y z
N MET A 1 37.66 23.94 -36.64
CA MET A 1 37.70 24.52 -35.25
C MET A 1 36.60 23.82 -34.44
N ARG A 2 36.99 22.81 -33.63
CA ARG A 2 36.06 22.07 -32.76
C ARG A 2 35.97 22.83 -31.43
N ILE A 3 34.77 23.28 -31.06
CA ILE A 3 34.50 23.88 -29.77
C ILE A 3 33.78 22.83 -28.95
N SER A 4 34.47 22.28 -27.94
CA SER A 4 33.92 21.39 -26.93
C SER A 4 33.15 22.20 -25.88
N ALA A 5 31.86 21.90 -25.71
CA ALA A 5 31.07 22.45 -24.61
C ALA A 5 31.27 21.56 -23.37
N TRP A 6 31.70 22.17 -22.27
CA TRP A 6 31.76 21.55 -20.94
C TRP A 6 30.54 21.96 -20.12
N LEU A 7 29.84 20.97 -19.58
CA LEU A 7 28.82 21.18 -18.57
C LEU A 7 29.45 20.89 -17.21
N GLY A 8 29.72 21.90 -16.42
CA GLY A 8 30.19 21.73 -15.04
C GLY A 8 29.05 22.00 -14.06
N ILE A 9 28.75 21.01 -13.22
CA ILE A 9 27.82 21.18 -12.09
C ILE A 9 28.68 21.34 -10.84
N TYR A 10 28.69 22.54 -10.24
CA TYR A 10 29.28 22.79 -8.93
C TYR A 10 28.16 23.05 -7.92
N GLY A 11 28.05 22.18 -6.92
CA GLY A 11 27.13 22.35 -5.80
C GLY A 11 27.87 22.83 -4.56
N ASN A 12 27.39 23.92 -3.96
CA ASN A 12 27.73 24.29 -2.59
C ASN A 12 26.41 24.51 -1.83
N CYS A 13 26.34 24.05 -0.59
CA CYS A 13 25.15 24.15 0.27
C CYS A 13 24.64 25.61 0.35
N GLY A 14 23.48 25.88 -0.22
CA GLY A 14 22.75 27.14 -0.03
C GLY A 14 22.36 27.93 -1.28
N ASN A 15 23.09 27.82 -2.39
CA ASN A 15 22.70 28.48 -3.64
C ASN A 15 23.29 27.76 -4.85
N MET A 16 22.45 27.14 -5.64
CA MET A 16 22.83 26.49 -6.89
C MET A 16 22.80 27.52 -8.02
N LEU A 17 23.97 27.98 -8.42
CA LEU A 17 24.13 28.88 -9.57
C LEU A 17 24.31 28.01 -10.83
N ILE A 18 23.29 27.92 -11.67
CA ILE A 18 23.39 27.26 -12.98
C ILE A 18 23.93 28.32 -13.95
N VAL A 19 25.22 28.21 -14.25
CA VAL A 19 25.84 29.05 -15.31
C VAL A 19 25.67 28.31 -16.64
N ILE A 20 24.77 28.76 -17.49
CA ILE A 20 24.61 28.26 -18.85
C ILE A 20 25.51 29.11 -19.77
N HIS A 21 26.66 28.57 -20.18
CA HIS A 21 27.44 29.14 -21.27
C HIS A 21 26.84 28.65 -22.58
N ALA A 22 26.04 29.51 -23.21
CA ALA A 22 25.45 29.19 -24.51
C ALA A 22 26.37 29.66 -25.63
N SER A 23 26.95 28.74 -26.41
CA SER A 23 27.49 29.06 -27.70
C SER A 23 26.35 29.31 -28.71
N ARG A 24 26.59 30.21 -29.63
CA ARG A 24 25.66 30.90 -30.57
C ARG A 24 24.79 30.03 -31.52
N ILE A 25 24.65 28.71 -31.27
CA ILE A 25 24.07 27.75 -32.22
C ILE A 25 22.69 27.22 -31.79
N MET A 26 22.29 27.35 -30.54
CA MET A 26 20.96 26.87 -30.10
C MET A 26 20.00 28.05 -29.93
N GLY A 27 18.85 27.97 -30.57
CA GLY A 27 17.82 29.03 -30.50
C GLY A 27 17.38 29.26 -29.03
N PHE A 28 17.25 30.51 -28.64
CA PHE A 28 16.92 31.00 -27.29
C PHE A 28 15.70 30.28 -26.67
N LYS A 29 14.72 29.89 -27.48
CA LYS A 29 13.55 29.12 -27.05
C LYS A 29 13.91 27.71 -26.51
N HIS A 30 14.92 27.07 -27.10
CA HIS A 30 15.32 25.71 -26.67
C HIS A 30 16.05 25.74 -25.31
N ILE A 31 16.86 26.76 -25.09
CA ILE A 31 17.56 27.00 -23.80
C ILE A 31 16.55 27.30 -22.70
N ILE A 32 15.54 28.13 -22.97
CA ILE A 32 14.46 28.43 -22.00
C ILE A 32 13.66 27.16 -21.66
N ASN A 33 13.38 26.30 -22.63
CA ASN A 33 12.67 25.05 -22.38
C ASN A 33 13.50 24.05 -21.57
N MET A 34 14.79 23.93 -21.85
CA MET A 34 15.72 23.12 -21.04
C MET A 34 15.83 23.66 -19.61
N TYR A 35 15.93 24.97 -19.42
CA TYR A 35 15.95 25.58 -18.11
C TYR A 35 14.64 25.36 -17.33
N LYS A 36 13.50 25.53 -17.99
CA LYS A 36 12.18 25.23 -17.39
C LYS A 36 12.05 23.76 -17.01
N LYS A 37 12.56 22.84 -17.84
CA LYS A 37 12.57 21.39 -17.56
C LYS A 37 13.50 21.03 -16.42
N ALA A 38 14.72 21.60 -16.39
CA ALA A 38 15.68 21.42 -15.30
C ALA A 38 15.17 22.01 -13.99
N LYS A 39 14.62 23.22 -13.99
CA LYS A 39 14.00 23.86 -12.83
C LYS A 39 12.80 23.05 -12.31
N ARG A 40 12.01 22.46 -13.21
CA ARG A 40 10.89 21.59 -12.86
C ARG A 40 11.38 20.29 -12.19
N ILE A 41 12.44 19.66 -12.73
CA ILE A 41 13.07 18.46 -12.15
C ILE A 41 13.69 18.79 -10.79
N TYR A 42 14.37 19.91 -10.66
CA TYR A 42 14.99 20.37 -9.40
C TYR A 42 13.92 20.69 -8.34
N MET A 43 12.88 21.42 -8.69
CA MET A 43 11.74 21.66 -7.80
C MET A 43 11.00 20.38 -7.39
N TYR A 44 10.94 19.37 -8.29
CA TYR A 44 10.41 18.06 -7.94
C TYR A 44 11.31 17.28 -6.98
N ALA A 45 12.63 17.39 -7.14
CA ALA A 45 13.60 16.77 -6.24
C ALA A 45 13.62 17.46 -4.87
N GLU A 46 13.59 18.78 -4.83
CA GLU A 46 13.54 19.56 -3.58
C GLU A 46 12.19 19.41 -2.85
N LYS A 47 11.06 19.39 -3.57
CA LYS A 47 9.75 19.05 -2.99
C LYS A 47 9.70 17.63 -2.41
N ARG A 48 10.44 16.67 -2.99
CA ARG A 48 10.55 15.32 -2.41
C ARG A 48 11.21 15.30 -1.03
N VAL A 49 12.09 16.25 -0.74
CA VAL A 49 12.80 16.35 0.55
C VAL A 49 12.00 17.14 1.60
N ILE A 50 11.07 18.02 1.19
CA ILE A 50 10.45 19.01 2.08
C ILE A 50 8.99 18.72 2.43
N MET A 51 8.28 17.88 1.69
CA MET A 51 6.88 17.58 1.97
C MET A 51 6.61 16.07 2.04
N SER A 52 7.12 15.43 3.09
CA SER A 52 6.58 14.15 3.55
C SER A 52 5.19 14.40 4.14
N TYR A 53 4.15 14.38 3.33
CA TYR A 53 2.78 14.31 3.82
C TYR A 53 2.58 12.91 4.44
N GLY A 54 3.13 12.74 5.65
CA GLY A 54 2.91 11.54 6.44
C GLY A 54 1.61 11.65 7.23
N PHE A 55 0.92 10.54 7.35
CA PHE A 55 -0.22 10.38 8.24
C PHE A 55 0.12 9.35 9.31
N LYS A 56 -0.38 9.57 10.50
CA LYS A 56 -0.31 8.62 11.61
C LYS A 56 -1.73 8.26 12.02
N VAL A 57 -2.04 6.98 11.97
CA VAL A 57 -3.36 6.47 12.38
C VAL A 57 -3.22 5.36 13.41
N MET A 58 -4.14 5.37 14.37
CA MET A 58 -4.40 4.24 15.26
C MET A 58 -5.49 3.39 14.66
N VAL A 59 -5.29 2.08 14.65
CA VAL A 59 -6.23 1.09 14.12
C VAL A 59 -6.49 0.06 15.18
N ASP A 60 -7.75 -0.08 15.58
CA ASP A 60 -8.20 -1.05 16.59
C ASP A 60 -9.12 -2.09 15.96
N GLY A 61 -9.04 -3.33 16.43
CA GLY A 61 -9.92 -4.41 16.01
C GLY A 61 -10.04 -5.52 17.04
N ASP A 62 -11.21 -6.13 17.09
CA ASP A 62 -11.43 -7.27 17.99
C ASP A 62 -10.69 -8.51 17.48
N TYR A 63 -10.61 -8.67 16.16
CA TYR A 63 -9.91 -9.77 15.50
C TYR A 63 -9.18 -9.30 14.24
N ALA A 64 -8.12 -10.04 13.88
CA ALA A 64 -7.40 -9.84 12.62
C ALA A 64 -6.87 -11.16 12.06
N CYS A 65 -6.77 -11.26 10.73
CA CYS A 65 -6.15 -12.40 10.08
C CYS A 65 -5.35 -11.96 8.85
N PHE A 66 -4.05 -11.81 9.04
CA PHE A 66 -3.10 -11.54 7.97
C PHE A 66 -2.57 -12.86 7.45
N THR A 67 -3.37 -13.51 6.61
CA THR A 67 -3.17 -14.89 6.19
C THR A 67 -1.81 -15.14 5.55
N ARG A 68 -1.08 -16.13 6.06
CA ARG A 68 0.16 -16.62 5.45
C ARG A 68 -0.14 -17.25 4.10
N PRO A 69 0.60 -16.92 3.03
CA PRO A 69 0.31 -17.42 1.68
C PRO A 69 0.33 -18.94 1.57
N GLU A 70 1.12 -19.63 2.37
CA GLU A 70 1.22 -21.09 2.46
C GLU A 70 0.03 -21.74 3.17
N MET A 71 -0.70 -20.99 4.00
CA MET A 71 -1.82 -21.46 4.84
C MET A 71 -3.16 -20.88 4.37
N LYS A 72 -3.52 -21.10 3.11
CA LYS A 72 -4.74 -20.50 2.51
C LYS A 72 -6.03 -21.22 2.86
N VAL A 73 -5.97 -22.49 3.14
CA VAL A 73 -7.15 -23.35 3.37
C VAL A 73 -7.53 -23.30 4.85
N GLU A 74 -6.64 -23.71 5.73
CA GLU A 74 -6.73 -23.47 7.16
C GLU A 74 -5.89 -22.25 7.46
N ARG A 75 -6.55 -21.10 7.65
CA ARG A 75 -5.87 -19.83 7.68
C ARG A 75 -5.08 -19.66 8.96
N VAL A 76 -3.82 -19.33 8.81
CA VAL A 76 -2.94 -18.93 9.92
C VAL A 76 -2.50 -17.49 9.67
N SER A 77 -2.73 -16.64 10.66
CA SER A 77 -2.29 -15.25 10.60
C SER A 77 -0.78 -15.13 10.83
N TYR A 78 -0.15 -14.13 10.21
CA TYR A 78 1.09 -13.57 10.70
C TYR A 78 0.86 -12.95 12.09
N ASP A 79 1.93 -12.79 12.85
CA ASP A 79 1.90 -12.19 14.20
C ASP A 79 1.53 -10.71 14.18
N VAL A 80 1.83 -10.02 13.09
CA VAL A 80 1.62 -8.58 12.90
C VAL A 80 1.07 -8.31 11.47
N PRO A 81 0.47 -7.13 11.23
CA PRO A 81 -0.01 -6.80 9.90
C PRO A 81 1.12 -6.69 8.87
N THR A 82 0.85 -7.14 7.66
CA THR A 82 1.76 -6.95 6.54
C THR A 82 1.56 -5.56 5.93
N PRO A 83 2.61 -4.94 5.35
CA PRO A 83 2.47 -3.65 4.67
C PRO A 83 1.38 -3.67 3.59
N GLY A 84 1.31 -4.73 2.78
CA GLY A 84 0.28 -4.89 1.76
C GLY A 84 -1.15 -4.98 2.30
N ALA A 85 -1.35 -5.58 3.49
CA ALA A 85 -2.66 -5.61 4.15
C ALA A 85 -3.07 -4.20 4.63
N LEU A 86 -2.14 -3.43 5.18
CA LEU A 86 -2.37 -2.05 5.60
C LEU A 86 -2.62 -1.10 4.41
N GLU A 87 -1.90 -1.29 3.29
CA GLU A 87 -2.24 -0.58 2.05
C GLU A 87 -3.68 -0.88 1.61
N GLY A 88 -4.12 -2.14 1.67
CA GLY A 88 -5.48 -2.55 1.35
C GLY A 88 -6.51 -1.89 2.27
N LEU A 89 -6.20 -1.78 3.57
CA LEU A 89 -7.02 -1.09 4.56
C LEU A 89 -7.15 0.41 4.21
N LEU A 90 -6.05 1.10 3.90
CA LEU A 90 -6.06 2.52 3.53
C LEU A 90 -6.78 2.75 2.20
N LYS A 91 -6.63 1.86 1.21
CA LYS A 91 -7.36 1.89 -0.06
C LYS A 91 -8.88 1.78 0.15
N SER A 92 -9.33 1.10 1.20
CA SER A 92 -10.76 1.04 1.52
C SER A 92 -11.30 2.37 2.06
N VAL A 93 -10.47 3.21 2.68
CA VAL A 93 -10.82 4.58 3.09
C VAL A 93 -10.88 5.50 1.86
N TYR A 94 -9.82 5.54 1.08
CA TYR A 94 -9.75 6.34 -0.14
C TYR A 94 -8.76 5.74 -1.14
N TRP A 95 -9.18 5.58 -2.38
CA TRP A 95 -8.32 5.14 -3.46
C TRP A 95 -8.64 5.85 -4.78
N LYS A 96 -7.60 6.14 -5.52
CA LYS A 96 -7.62 6.58 -6.91
C LYS A 96 -6.41 5.99 -7.64
N PRO A 97 -6.49 5.75 -8.97
CA PRO A 97 -5.32 5.29 -9.74
C PRO A 97 -4.11 6.23 -9.64
N ALA A 98 -4.36 7.51 -9.40
CA ALA A 98 -3.34 8.56 -9.29
C ALA A 98 -2.46 8.46 -8.05
N ILE A 99 -2.84 7.66 -7.04
CA ILE A 99 -2.11 7.55 -5.78
C ILE A 99 -1.74 6.11 -5.44
N ARG A 100 -0.60 5.96 -4.77
CA ARG A 100 -0.14 4.72 -4.14
C ARG A 100 0.20 5.01 -2.68
N TYR A 101 -0.35 4.20 -1.76
CA TYR A 101 0.03 4.27 -0.36
C TYR A 101 1.36 3.57 -0.13
N VAL A 102 2.13 4.10 0.82
CA VAL A 102 3.43 3.57 1.23
C VAL A 102 3.46 3.55 2.74
N ILE A 103 3.66 2.37 3.31
CA ILE A 103 3.75 2.19 4.76
C ILE A 103 5.19 2.46 5.20
N ASP A 104 5.38 3.34 6.18
CA ASP A 104 6.69 3.71 6.71
C ASP A 104 7.01 2.97 7.99
N LYS A 105 6.07 2.96 8.96
CA LYS A 105 6.23 2.24 10.22
C LYS A 105 4.95 1.56 10.65
N ILE A 106 5.11 0.47 11.37
CA ILE A 106 4.03 -0.25 12.04
C ILE A 106 4.39 -0.33 13.51
N ILE A 107 3.46 0.05 14.38
CA ILE A 107 3.61 -0.05 15.83
C ILE A 107 2.57 -1.03 16.35
N VAL A 108 3.00 -1.98 17.13
CA VAL A 108 2.16 -3.00 17.76
C VAL A 108 1.97 -2.59 19.22
N PHE A 109 0.75 -2.23 19.62
CA PHE A 109 0.46 -1.78 20.97
C PHE A 109 0.09 -2.91 21.90
N ASN A 110 -0.80 -3.81 21.46
CA ASN A 110 -1.26 -4.92 22.26
C ASN A 110 -0.36 -6.13 22.04
N LYS A 111 -0.26 -6.99 23.07
CA LYS A 111 0.47 -8.26 22.93
C LYS A 111 -0.12 -9.08 21.77
N VAL A 112 0.75 -9.80 21.09
CA VAL A 112 0.34 -10.75 20.08
C VAL A 112 -0.35 -11.93 20.75
N ASP A 113 -1.65 -12.09 20.52
CA ASP A 113 -2.44 -13.17 21.12
C ASP A 113 -3.31 -13.83 20.05
N PHE A 114 -3.30 -15.16 20.02
CA PHE A 114 -3.99 -15.95 19.03
C PHE A 114 -5.20 -16.68 19.61
N ILE A 115 -6.24 -16.81 18.76
CA ILE A 115 -7.39 -17.64 19.05
C ILE A 115 -7.67 -18.56 17.85
N ASN A 116 -8.03 -19.80 18.13
CA ASN A 116 -8.47 -20.74 17.11
C ASN A 116 -9.99 -20.65 16.96
N ILE A 117 -10.45 -20.38 15.76
CA ILE A 117 -11.87 -20.37 15.42
C ILE A 117 -12.17 -21.43 14.37
N ARG A 118 -13.35 -22.06 14.46
CA ARG A 118 -13.85 -23.01 13.45
C ARG A 118 -15.00 -22.37 12.71
N ARG A 119 -14.97 -22.47 11.38
CA ARG A 119 -15.98 -21.88 10.49
C ARG A 119 -16.47 -22.89 9.50
N ASN A 120 -17.75 -22.77 9.16
CA ASN A 120 -18.31 -23.50 8.05
C ASN A 120 -18.10 -22.66 6.78
N GLU A 121 -17.30 -23.17 5.86
CA GLU A 121 -17.05 -22.55 4.56
C GLU A 121 -17.71 -23.39 3.46
N VAL A 122 -17.99 -22.79 2.31
CA VAL A 122 -18.49 -23.49 1.14
C VAL A 122 -17.32 -24.25 0.51
N LYS A 123 -17.46 -25.57 0.37
CA LYS A 123 -16.42 -26.44 -0.19
C LYS A 123 -16.29 -26.28 -1.69
N ASP A 124 -17.43 -26.22 -2.39
CA ASP A 124 -17.48 -26.28 -3.84
C ASP A 124 -17.44 -24.90 -4.47
N LYS A 125 -16.98 -24.85 -5.71
CA LYS A 125 -17.02 -23.67 -6.56
C LYS A 125 -18.03 -23.86 -7.67
N ILE A 126 -18.75 -22.81 -8.04
CA ILE A 126 -19.65 -22.83 -9.19
C ILE A 126 -18.84 -23.17 -10.44
N SER A 127 -19.27 -24.17 -11.19
CA SER A 127 -18.63 -24.58 -12.43
C SER A 127 -18.80 -23.49 -13.50
N TYR A 128 -17.70 -23.06 -14.10
CA TYR A 128 -17.73 -22.14 -15.24
C TYR A 128 -18.57 -22.68 -16.40
N GLN A 129 -18.53 -23.99 -16.65
CA GLN A 129 -19.32 -24.63 -17.71
C GLN A 129 -20.82 -24.56 -17.42
N ALA A 130 -21.23 -24.73 -16.15
CA ALA A 130 -22.62 -24.60 -15.75
C ALA A 130 -23.15 -23.17 -15.98
N VAL A 131 -22.36 -22.16 -15.61
CA VAL A 131 -22.70 -20.76 -15.86
C VAL A 131 -22.82 -20.49 -17.36
N ARG A 132 -21.84 -20.91 -18.16
CA ARG A 132 -21.85 -20.73 -19.62
C ARG A 132 -23.02 -21.46 -20.30
N SER A 133 -23.36 -22.64 -19.83
CA SER A 133 -24.50 -23.41 -20.35
C SER A 133 -25.81 -22.68 -20.11
N GLN A 134 -25.99 -22.12 -18.92
CA GLN A 134 -27.18 -21.33 -18.60
C GLN A 134 -27.22 -20.01 -19.39
N MET A 135 -26.11 -19.30 -19.53
CA MET A 135 -26.03 -18.10 -20.37
C MET A 135 -26.39 -18.35 -21.84
N SER A 136 -26.13 -19.57 -22.35
CA SER A 136 -26.46 -19.97 -23.72
C SER A 136 -27.85 -20.58 -23.86
N GLY A 137 -28.67 -20.56 -22.81
CA GLY A 137 -30.04 -21.10 -22.83
C GLY A 137 -30.15 -22.65 -22.87
N LYS A 138 -29.02 -23.36 -22.70
CA LYS A 138 -28.97 -24.84 -22.74
C LYS A 138 -29.37 -25.52 -21.44
N GLY A 139 -29.86 -24.75 -20.46
CA GLY A 139 -30.23 -25.24 -19.15
C GLY A 139 -29.02 -25.40 -18.21
N GLY A 140 -29.30 -25.73 -16.97
CA GLY A 140 -28.35 -25.83 -15.87
C GLY A 140 -28.69 -24.81 -14.77
N ASN A 141 -28.51 -25.23 -13.52
CA ASN A 141 -28.69 -24.35 -12.37
C ASN A 141 -27.32 -24.18 -11.69
N PRO A 142 -26.63 -23.03 -11.88
CA PRO A 142 -25.32 -22.78 -11.29
C PRO A 142 -25.44 -22.39 -9.82
N CYS A 143 -26.36 -23.01 -9.08
CA CYS A 143 -26.53 -22.79 -7.65
C CYS A 143 -25.69 -23.77 -6.84
N ILE A 144 -25.15 -23.28 -5.71
CA ILE A 144 -24.57 -24.12 -4.66
C ILE A 144 -25.41 -23.92 -3.40
N TYR A 145 -25.93 -25.00 -2.89
CA TYR A 145 -26.65 -25.01 -1.62
C TYR A 145 -25.64 -25.15 -0.49
N THR A 146 -25.49 -24.10 0.32
CA THR A 146 -24.51 -24.04 1.43
C THR A 146 -24.76 -25.14 2.48
N SER A 147 -25.99 -25.61 2.62
CA SER A 147 -26.34 -26.71 3.50
C SER A 147 -25.71 -28.06 3.08
N GLU A 148 -25.52 -28.28 1.77
CA GLU A 148 -25.00 -29.52 1.20
C GLU A 148 -23.50 -29.46 0.96
N SER A 149 -22.98 -28.24 0.67
CA SER A 149 -21.57 -28.00 0.35
C SER A 149 -20.85 -27.32 1.51
N ARG A 150 -20.92 -27.88 2.70
CA ARG A 150 -20.23 -27.37 3.90
C ARG A 150 -18.90 -28.09 4.12
N SER A 151 -17.87 -27.31 4.46
CA SER A 151 -16.60 -27.79 5.01
C SER A 151 -16.25 -26.99 6.25
N GLN A 152 -16.02 -27.67 7.36
CA GLN A 152 -15.53 -27.03 8.56
C GLN A 152 -14.02 -26.80 8.43
N ARG A 153 -13.58 -25.55 8.62
CA ARG A 153 -12.17 -25.14 8.56
C ARG A 153 -11.78 -24.42 9.82
N ALA A 154 -10.62 -24.76 10.34
CA ALA A 154 -9.99 -24.04 11.44
C ALA A 154 -9.25 -22.80 10.90
N ALA A 155 -9.18 -21.76 11.72
CA ALA A 155 -8.33 -20.63 11.46
C ALA A 155 -7.71 -20.13 12.77
N LEU A 156 -6.39 -19.88 12.74
CA LEU A 156 -5.65 -19.24 13.81
C LEU A 156 -5.57 -17.77 13.52
N ILE A 157 -6.27 -16.97 14.33
CA ILE A 157 -6.42 -15.53 14.12
C ILE A 157 -5.92 -14.75 15.31
N LEU A 158 -5.59 -13.50 15.11
CA LEU A 158 -5.25 -12.55 16.17
C LEU A 158 -6.50 -12.02 16.82
N LYS A 159 -6.44 -11.77 18.12
CA LYS A 159 -7.51 -11.13 18.90
C LYS A 159 -7.00 -9.87 19.58
N ASP A 160 -7.92 -8.96 19.84
CA ASP A 160 -7.69 -7.72 20.61
C ASP A 160 -6.49 -6.93 20.08
N VAL A 161 -6.52 -6.61 18.80
CA VAL A 161 -5.40 -5.99 18.09
C VAL A 161 -5.49 -4.47 18.12
N LYS A 162 -4.31 -3.84 18.28
CA LYS A 162 -4.16 -2.39 18.23
C LYS A 162 -2.83 -2.03 17.57
N TYR A 163 -2.93 -1.27 16.48
CA TYR A 163 -1.78 -0.91 15.64
C TYR A 163 -1.69 0.60 15.44
N GLY A 164 -0.46 1.12 15.47
CA GLY A 164 -0.12 2.42 14.92
C GLY A 164 0.44 2.25 13.51
N VAL A 165 -0.01 3.04 12.57
CA VAL A 165 0.47 3.00 11.19
C VAL A 165 0.91 4.38 10.76
N GLU A 166 2.20 4.52 10.46
CA GLU A 166 2.76 5.70 9.82
C GLU A 166 2.89 5.42 8.33
N PHE A 167 2.32 6.29 7.51
CA PHE A 167 2.29 6.10 6.07
C PHE A 167 2.25 7.43 5.32
N HIS A 168 2.64 7.40 4.06
CA HIS A 168 2.43 8.49 3.12
C HIS A 168 1.83 7.96 1.82
N PHE A 169 1.53 8.84 0.89
CA PHE A 169 1.15 8.45 -0.45
C PHE A 169 2.08 9.07 -1.49
N GLU A 170 2.25 8.37 -2.59
CA GLU A 170 3.01 8.82 -3.75
C GLU A 170 2.07 8.96 -4.95
N LEU A 171 2.37 9.92 -5.82
CA LEU A 171 1.65 10.07 -7.08
C LEU A 171 2.20 9.07 -8.10
N THR A 172 1.31 8.28 -8.70
CA THR A 172 1.66 7.27 -9.71
C THR A 172 1.99 7.86 -11.08
N GLY A 173 1.64 9.13 -11.30
CA GLY A 173 1.73 9.78 -12.63
C GLY A 173 0.55 9.50 -13.54
N ILE A 174 -0.35 8.62 -13.18
CA ILE A 174 -1.61 8.37 -13.89
C ILE A 174 -2.56 9.53 -13.53
N ARG A 175 -2.83 10.40 -14.49
CA ARG A 175 -3.68 11.59 -14.30
C ARG A 175 -4.93 11.51 -15.13
N SER A 176 -6.05 12.02 -14.60
CA SER A 176 -7.10 12.59 -15.45
C SER A 176 -6.62 13.95 -15.97
N GLU A 177 -6.95 14.31 -17.19
CA GLU A 177 -6.47 15.54 -17.87
C GLU A 177 -6.82 16.84 -17.11
N GLU A 178 -7.76 16.79 -16.17
CA GLU A 178 -8.30 17.95 -15.43
C GLU A 178 -7.59 18.30 -14.12
N GLU A 179 -6.57 17.54 -13.68
CA GLU A 179 -5.98 17.73 -12.33
C GLU A 179 -4.68 18.55 -12.36
N THR A 180 -4.80 19.85 -12.03
CA THR A 180 -3.63 20.75 -11.94
C THR A 180 -2.91 20.69 -10.58
N ASP A 181 -3.59 20.30 -9.48
CA ASP A 181 -3.03 20.22 -8.12
C ASP A 181 -3.44 18.90 -7.43
N ALA A 182 -2.96 17.79 -7.96
CA ALA A 182 -3.38 16.45 -7.54
C ALA A 182 -2.97 16.11 -6.09
N GLU A 183 -1.80 16.57 -5.61
CA GLU A 183 -1.24 16.19 -4.32
C GLU A 183 -2.05 16.77 -3.16
N ASN A 184 -2.27 18.08 -3.14
CA ASN A 184 -3.03 18.77 -2.09
C ASN A 184 -4.49 18.29 -2.04
N LYS A 185 -5.07 17.98 -3.20
CA LYS A 185 -6.43 17.44 -3.30
C LYS A 185 -6.52 16.08 -2.61
N HIS A 186 -5.62 15.16 -2.94
CA HIS A 186 -5.60 13.83 -2.34
C HIS A 186 -5.33 13.89 -0.83
N PHE A 187 -4.36 14.69 -0.42
CA PHE A 187 -4.08 14.94 1.00
C PHE A 187 -5.32 15.40 1.76
N SER A 188 -6.00 16.44 1.27
CA SER A 188 -7.18 17.00 1.92
C SER A 188 -8.33 15.99 2.00
N ILE A 189 -8.51 15.14 0.98
CA ILE A 189 -9.54 14.11 0.98
C ILE A 189 -9.23 13.01 1.98
N ILE A 190 -7.98 12.51 2.01
CA ILE A 190 -7.53 11.47 2.94
C ILE A 190 -7.71 11.98 4.38
N LYS A 191 -7.17 13.16 4.69
CA LYS A 191 -7.28 13.79 6.00
C LYS A 191 -8.74 13.89 6.46
N ARG A 192 -9.59 14.52 5.66
CA ARG A 192 -11.02 14.69 5.97
C ARG A 192 -11.72 13.35 6.21
N ARG A 193 -11.42 12.31 5.42
CA ARG A 193 -12.06 11.01 5.59
C ARG A 193 -11.61 10.32 6.87
N LEU A 194 -10.34 10.38 7.21
CA LEU A 194 -9.81 9.84 8.45
C LEU A 194 -10.38 10.58 9.67
N GLU A 195 -10.44 11.92 9.63
CA GLU A 195 -11.01 12.74 10.72
C GLU A 195 -12.52 12.46 10.94
N LYS A 196 -13.27 12.19 9.86
CA LYS A 196 -14.71 11.96 9.90
C LYS A 196 -15.11 10.48 9.96
N GLY A 197 -14.16 9.56 10.00
CA GLY A 197 -14.43 8.12 9.94
C GLY A 197 -15.14 7.67 8.66
N GLN A 198 -14.89 8.36 7.53
CA GLN A 198 -15.52 8.06 6.25
C GLN A 198 -14.69 7.07 5.44
N TYR A 199 -15.32 6.09 4.82
CA TYR A 199 -14.68 5.12 3.95
C TYR A 199 -15.56 4.81 2.74
N PHE A 200 -14.91 4.33 1.68
CA PHE A 200 -15.61 3.85 0.48
C PHE A 200 -16.12 2.41 0.68
N ARG A 201 -15.31 1.58 1.34
CA ARG A 201 -15.62 0.20 1.69
C ARG A 201 -15.21 0.00 3.16
N THR A 202 -15.94 -0.80 3.91
CA THR A 202 -15.60 -1.12 5.31
C THR A 202 -14.15 -1.61 5.40
N PRO A 203 -13.27 -0.90 6.12
CA PRO A 203 -11.91 -1.33 6.33
C PRO A 203 -11.87 -2.63 7.13
N CYS A 204 -10.95 -3.52 6.78
CA CYS A 204 -10.79 -4.80 7.45
C CYS A 204 -9.32 -5.11 7.74
N LEU A 205 -9.10 -5.93 8.76
CA LEU A 205 -7.79 -6.38 9.22
C LEU A 205 -7.42 -7.73 8.57
N GLY A 206 -6.98 -7.62 7.32
CA GLY A 206 -6.63 -8.76 6.47
C GLY A 206 -7.82 -9.36 5.77
N CYS A 207 -8.59 -10.19 6.45
CA CYS A 207 -9.81 -10.79 5.88
C CYS A 207 -11.02 -9.88 6.09
N SER A 208 -11.95 -9.87 5.14
CA SER A 208 -13.19 -9.05 5.19
C SER A 208 -14.13 -9.40 6.36
N GLU A 209 -13.94 -10.54 6.97
CA GLU A 209 -14.67 -11.01 8.15
C GLU A 209 -14.30 -10.26 9.44
N PHE A 210 -13.14 -9.59 9.44
CA PHE A 210 -12.61 -8.87 10.60
C PHE A 210 -12.59 -7.37 10.32
N PRO A 211 -13.74 -6.70 10.44
CA PRO A 211 -13.83 -5.26 10.23
C PRO A 211 -13.03 -4.54 11.31
N VAL A 212 -12.49 -3.40 10.94
CA VAL A 212 -11.84 -2.49 11.88
C VAL A 212 -12.88 -1.91 12.82
N LYS A 213 -12.57 -1.87 14.12
CA LYS A 213 -13.42 -1.25 15.14
C LYS A 213 -13.31 0.27 15.08
N SER A 214 -12.08 0.79 14.95
CA SER A 214 -11.84 2.22 14.78
C SER A 214 -10.57 2.50 13.98
N ILE A 215 -10.58 3.60 13.23
CA ILE A 215 -9.40 4.23 12.63
C ILE A 215 -9.40 5.67 13.08
N THR A 216 -8.36 6.08 13.82
CA THR A 216 -8.25 7.43 14.37
C THR A 216 -6.97 8.08 13.89
N LEU A 217 -7.09 9.27 13.29
CA LEU A 217 -5.94 10.10 12.94
C LEU A 217 -5.32 10.65 14.23
N VAL A 218 -4.01 10.55 14.37
CA VAL A 218 -3.25 11.05 15.52
C VAL A 218 -2.06 11.86 15.06
N ASP A 219 -1.66 12.84 15.84
CA ASP A 219 -0.47 13.65 15.57
C ASP A 219 0.80 12.89 15.97
N GLU A 220 0.76 12.19 17.12
CA GLU A 220 1.86 11.40 17.66
C GLU A 220 1.32 10.10 18.31
N PHE A 221 2.17 9.08 18.32
CA PHE A 221 1.88 7.84 19.03
C PHE A 221 2.36 7.91 20.47
N ASP A 222 1.46 7.62 21.40
CA ASP A 222 1.85 7.44 22.79
C ASP A 222 2.46 6.05 23.01
N MET A 223 3.79 5.99 23.05
CA MET A 223 4.53 4.73 23.20
C MET A 223 4.35 4.10 24.59
N ASN A 224 3.81 4.83 25.57
CA ASN A 224 3.50 4.25 26.89
C ASN A 224 2.30 3.29 26.81
N LEU A 225 1.51 3.36 25.76
CA LEU A 225 0.40 2.44 25.49
C LEU A 225 0.85 1.08 24.96
N VAL A 226 2.12 0.93 24.57
CA VAL A 226 2.68 -0.36 24.15
C VAL A 226 2.72 -1.29 25.32
N SER A 227 2.17 -2.50 25.15
CA SER A 227 2.13 -3.54 26.20
C SER A 227 3.53 -3.82 26.75
N SER A 228 3.65 -3.97 28.08
CA SER A 228 4.92 -4.32 28.74
C SER A 228 5.55 -5.59 28.16
N THR A 229 4.74 -6.58 27.85
CA THR A 229 5.18 -7.83 27.19
C THR A 229 5.94 -7.58 25.89
N ILE A 230 5.48 -6.59 25.08
CA ILE A 230 6.14 -6.23 23.82
C ILE A 230 7.39 -5.39 24.08
N GLN A 231 7.34 -4.48 25.05
CA GLN A 231 8.52 -3.67 25.42
C GLN A 231 9.65 -4.54 25.95
N GLU A 232 9.32 -5.55 26.79
CA GLU A 232 10.28 -6.49 27.36
C GLU A 232 10.84 -7.51 26.34
N SER A 233 10.14 -7.74 25.22
CA SER A 233 10.59 -8.67 24.19
C SER A 233 11.83 -8.20 23.41
N GLY A 234 12.15 -6.90 23.49
CA GLY A 234 13.33 -6.31 22.86
C GLY A 234 13.27 -6.35 21.33
N ASP A 235 14.26 -7.00 20.72
CA ASP A 235 14.32 -7.21 19.26
C ASP A 235 13.80 -8.61 18.89
N VAL A 236 12.67 -8.65 18.20
CA VAL A 236 12.00 -9.89 17.76
C VAL A 236 12.13 -10.03 16.26
N ASP A 237 12.77 -11.10 15.80
CA ASP A 237 12.76 -11.51 14.40
C ASP A 237 11.41 -12.14 14.04
N LEU A 238 10.65 -11.51 13.16
CA LEU A 238 9.34 -11.98 12.73
C LEU A 238 9.37 -13.02 11.60
N GLY A 239 10.57 -13.42 11.18
CA GLY A 239 10.76 -14.34 10.07
C GLY A 239 10.36 -13.74 8.72
N PHE A 240 10.21 -14.60 7.71
CA PHE A 240 9.81 -14.15 6.39
C PHE A 240 8.31 -13.83 6.34
N MET A 241 7.99 -12.60 6.01
CA MET A 241 6.63 -12.09 5.86
C MET A 241 6.39 -11.57 4.45
N SER A 242 5.15 -11.67 3.98
CA SER A 242 4.73 -11.03 2.74
C SER A 242 4.82 -9.50 2.89
N TYR A 243 5.57 -8.84 2.03
CA TYR A 243 5.61 -7.39 1.96
C TYR A 243 4.45 -6.86 1.12
N GLN A 244 4.38 -7.30 -0.15
CA GLN A 244 3.40 -6.84 -1.12
C GLN A 244 3.21 -7.88 -2.23
N VAL A 245 2.02 -7.92 -2.81
CA VAL A 245 1.78 -8.63 -4.07
C VAL A 245 1.97 -7.64 -5.22
N ARG A 246 2.86 -7.96 -6.13
CA ARG A 246 3.15 -7.13 -7.32
C ARG A 246 2.62 -7.84 -8.56
N PHE A 247 1.77 -7.16 -9.31
CA PHE A 247 1.31 -7.61 -10.62
C PHE A 247 2.33 -7.21 -11.70
N GLU A 248 2.50 -8.04 -12.74
CA GLU A 248 3.46 -7.79 -13.83
C GLU A 248 3.16 -6.49 -14.60
N ASP A 249 1.89 -6.11 -14.68
CA ASP A 249 1.43 -4.90 -15.37
C ASP A 249 1.67 -3.60 -14.59
N GLY A 250 2.09 -3.68 -13.33
CA GLY A 250 2.29 -2.50 -12.49
C GLY A 250 1.04 -1.65 -12.27
N GLY A 251 -0.16 -2.23 -12.54
CA GLY A 251 -1.45 -1.54 -12.44
C GLY A 251 -1.82 -0.73 -13.67
N GLN A 252 -1.11 -0.93 -14.78
CA GLN A 252 -1.46 -0.35 -16.09
C GLN A 252 -2.13 -1.40 -16.97
N PRO A 253 -3.13 -1.03 -17.78
CA PRO A 253 -3.75 -1.98 -18.68
C PRO A 253 -2.75 -2.53 -19.69
N VAL A 254 -2.67 -3.86 -19.82
CA VAL A 254 -1.77 -4.54 -20.77
C VAL A 254 -2.09 -4.17 -22.23
N ASN A 255 -3.34 -3.80 -22.50
CA ASN A 255 -3.81 -3.35 -23.82
C ASN A 255 -3.70 -1.83 -24.02
N ASN A 256 -3.15 -1.08 -23.07
CA ASN A 256 -3.06 0.39 -23.08
C ASN A 256 -4.38 1.13 -23.32
N ASP A 257 -5.51 0.46 -23.09
CA ASP A 257 -6.86 0.99 -23.26
C ASP A 257 -7.51 1.16 -21.90
N TRP A 258 -7.71 2.42 -21.48
CA TRP A 258 -8.33 2.75 -20.20
C TRP A 258 -9.86 2.74 -20.24
N ASP A 259 -10.46 2.78 -21.43
CA ASP A 259 -11.92 2.69 -21.60
C ASP A 259 -12.37 1.22 -21.50
N ASN A 260 -11.50 0.28 -21.91
CA ASN A 260 -11.75 -1.16 -21.85
C ASN A 260 -10.51 -1.93 -21.33
N PRO A 261 -10.09 -1.69 -20.07
CA PRO A 261 -8.79 -2.10 -19.58
C PRO A 261 -8.71 -3.63 -19.41
N LYS A 262 -7.60 -4.21 -19.84
CA LYS A 262 -7.23 -5.60 -19.55
C LYS A 262 -6.01 -5.59 -18.66
N PHE A 263 -6.10 -6.25 -17.49
CA PHE A 263 -5.01 -6.38 -16.54
C PHE A 263 -4.43 -7.79 -16.55
N SER A 264 -3.18 -7.91 -16.13
CA SER A 264 -2.51 -9.19 -15.98
C SER A 264 -2.99 -9.91 -14.72
N ASP A 265 -3.26 -11.21 -14.84
CA ASP A 265 -3.55 -12.08 -13.68
C ASP A 265 -2.26 -12.60 -13.03
N LYS A 266 -1.09 -12.32 -13.63
CA LYS A 266 0.19 -12.78 -13.13
C LYS A 266 0.71 -11.86 -12.03
N ALA A 267 0.91 -12.43 -10.86
CA ALA A 267 1.37 -11.72 -9.69
C ALA A 267 2.50 -12.49 -8.99
N SER A 268 3.45 -11.76 -8.45
CA SER A 268 4.50 -12.27 -7.58
C SER A 268 4.38 -11.70 -6.18
N THR A 269 4.64 -12.53 -5.16
CA THR A 269 4.67 -12.05 -3.77
C THR A 269 6.11 -11.69 -3.42
N ILE A 270 6.30 -10.46 -2.96
CA ILE A 270 7.57 -9.99 -2.44
C ILE A 270 7.59 -10.28 -0.94
N TYR A 271 8.67 -10.86 -0.46
CA TYR A 271 8.88 -11.18 0.95
C TYR A 271 10.00 -10.32 1.53
N TYR A 272 9.92 -10.07 2.84
CA TYR A 272 10.95 -9.41 3.62
C TYR A 272 11.07 -10.09 4.98
N ARG A 273 12.15 -9.84 5.72
CA ARG A 273 12.37 -10.38 7.06
C ARG A 273 12.48 -9.24 8.07
N PRO A 274 11.34 -8.76 8.57
CA PRO A 274 11.33 -7.64 9.47
C PRO A 274 11.68 -8.05 10.90
N HIS A 275 12.30 -7.10 11.61
CA HIS A 275 12.49 -7.11 13.04
C HIS A 275 11.53 -6.12 13.68
N MET A 276 10.95 -6.52 14.80
CA MET A 276 10.15 -5.66 15.68
C MET A 276 10.97 -5.29 16.90
N VAL A 277 11.32 -4.03 17.03
CA VAL A 277 12.12 -3.53 18.16
C VAL A 277 11.21 -2.72 19.08
N ASN A 278 11.01 -3.20 20.31
CA ASN A 278 10.13 -2.55 21.29
C ASN A 278 8.73 -2.22 20.74
N GLY A 279 8.17 -3.13 19.94
CA GLY A 279 6.86 -2.96 19.29
C GLY A 279 6.86 -2.16 18.02
N VAL A 280 8.01 -1.67 17.54
CA VAL A 280 8.12 -0.86 16.31
C VAL A 280 8.76 -1.66 15.19
N ILE A 281 8.13 -1.67 14.03
CA ILE A 281 8.65 -2.24 12.78
C ILE A 281 8.91 -1.07 11.82
N ASP A 282 10.17 -0.79 11.53
CA ASP A 282 10.58 0.22 10.54
C ASP A 282 10.53 -0.38 9.14
N VAL A 283 9.38 -0.22 8.47
CA VAL A 283 9.16 -0.77 7.11
C VAL A 283 9.98 0.00 6.08
N ALA A 284 10.21 1.30 6.31
CA ALA A 284 10.96 2.15 5.40
C ALA A 284 12.40 1.65 5.20
N LYS A 285 13.03 1.11 6.27
CA LYS A 285 14.37 0.53 6.22
C LYS A 285 14.51 -0.58 5.17
N TYR A 286 13.50 -1.44 5.04
CA TYR A 286 13.52 -2.59 4.12
C TYR A 286 13.15 -2.21 2.68
N ARG A 287 12.55 -1.04 2.46
CA ARG A 287 12.05 -0.62 1.15
C ARG A 287 13.15 -0.51 0.10
N GLU A 288 14.33 -0.05 0.47
CA GLU A 288 15.45 0.10 -0.45
C GLU A 288 16.02 -1.24 -0.89
N GLU A 289 16.05 -2.21 0.01
CA GLU A 289 16.48 -3.57 -0.27
C GLU A 289 15.53 -4.33 -1.21
N LEU A 290 14.25 -3.94 -1.22
CA LEU A 290 13.19 -4.57 -2.03
C LEU A 290 12.98 -3.93 -3.41
N LYS A 291 13.77 -2.92 -3.75
CA LYS A 291 13.70 -2.25 -5.07
C LYS A 291 14.40 -3.02 -6.20
N CYS A 292 14.98 -4.19 -5.91
CA CYS A 292 15.65 -5.05 -6.90
C CYS A 292 14.65 -5.72 -7.84
#